data_e10cd96a50ec11431a7774fae8c864b4
#
_entry.id   e10cd96a50ec11431a7774fae8c864b4
#
_cell.length_a   1.000
_cell.length_b   1.000
_cell.length_c   1.000
_cell.angle_alpha   90.00
_cell.angle_beta   90.00
_cell.angle_gamma   90.00
#
_symmetry.space_group_name_H-M   'P 1'
#
loop_
_entity.id
_entity.type
_entity.pdbx_description
1 polymer ?
#
loop_
_entity_poly.entity_id
_entity_poly.type
_entity_poly.pdbx_seq_one_letter_code
_entity_poly.pdbx_strand_id
1 'polypeptide(L)'
;MTSAIETLKTWITESDDIVFFGGAGVSTESGIPDFRSTDGLYHQKFDYPPETILSHTFFYQHPEYFFKFYREKMLPLDYQPNEAHKKLAALEQAGKLRAIVTQNIDGLHQKAGSKRVYELHGSVYRNYCEKCGKFYPPEYIRDSAGVPRCTCGGRIKPDVVLYEESLDQTVIEGAVRAIADAEVLIVGGTSLTVYPAAGLIRYYRGNKLVLINRDETPYDTYANLIFRDPIGKVLGAI
;
A
#
# COMPACT_ATOMS: atom_id res chain seq x y z
N MET A 1 2.61 -12.87 24.37
CA MET A 1 1.47 -12.47 23.49
C MET A 1 0.34 -11.80 24.25
N THR A 2 -0.21 -12.39 25.29
CA THR A 2 -1.38 -11.83 26.02
C THR A 2 -1.14 -10.39 26.55
N SER A 3 0.02 -10.12 27.14
CA SER A 3 0.35 -8.77 27.66
C SER A 3 0.50 -7.71 26.56
N ALA A 4 1.15 -8.02 25.44
CA ALA A 4 1.36 -7.06 24.35
C ALA A 4 0.05 -6.72 23.61
N ILE A 5 -0.84 -7.68 23.41
CA ILE A 5 -2.15 -7.45 22.77
C ILE A 5 -3.06 -6.62 23.68
N GLU A 6 -3.03 -6.85 25.00
CA GLU A 6 -3.80 -6.03 25.95
C GLU A 6 -3.28 -4.59 25.99
N THR A 7 -1.96 -4.40 25.92
CA THR A 7 -1.38 -3.05 25.81
C THR A 7 -1.85 -2.36 24.53
N LEU A 8 -1.84 -3.06 23.38
CA LEU A 8 -2.33 -2.51 22.11
C LEU A 8 -3.81 -2.13 22.18
N LYS A 9 -4.66 -2.98 22.78
CA LYS A 9 -6.08 -2.68 23.02
C LYS A 9 -6.25 -1.41 23.86
N THR A 10 -5.50 -1.29 24.93
CA THR A 10 -5.53 -0.11 25.79
C THR A 10 -5.18 1.15 24.99
N TRP A 11 -4.09 1.14 24.23
CA TRP A 11 -3.68 2.30 23.43
C TRP A 11 -4.73 2.69 22.37
N ILE A 12 -5.36 1.69 21.72
CA ILE A 12 -6.43 1.95 20.75
C ILE A 12 -7.69 2.49 21.43
N THR A 13 -8.04 1.99 22.63
CA THR A 13 -9.21 2.46 23.36
C THR A 13 -9.03 3.89 23.84
N GLU A 14 -7.85 4.23 24.33
CA GLU A 14 -7.53 5.54 24.93
C GLU A 14 -7.22 6.62 23.87
N SER A 15 -6.87 6.26 22.63
CA SER A 15 -6.51 7.21 21.58
C SER A 15 -7.66 7.40 20.57
N ASP A 16 -7.80 8.64 20.11
CA ASP A 16 -8.65 9.02 18.98
C ASP A 16 -7.82 9.50 17.78
N ASP A 17 -6.51 9.30 17.83
CA ASP A 17 -5.55 9.78 16.84
C ASP A 17 -4.55 8.70 16.46
N ILE A 18 -5.07 7.66 15.82
CA ILE A 18 -4.30 6.52 15.35
C ILE A 18 -4.04 6.70 13.85
N VAL A 19 -2.81 6.44 13.42
CA VAL A 19 -2.47 6.34 12.00
C VAL A 19 -1.93 4.95 11.71
N PHE A 20 -2.35 4.38 10.60
CA PHE A 20 -1.83 3.12 10.08
C PHE A 20 -0.91 3.39 8.89
N PHE A 21 0.28 2.79 8.88
CA PHE A 21 1.20 2.79 7.75
C PHE A 21 1.41 1.35 7.27
N GLY A 22 1.06 1.08 6.00
CA GLY A 22 1.05 -0.28 5.46
C GLY A 22 1.77 -0.47 4.14
N GLY A 23 2.16 -1.73 3.88
CA GLY A 23 2.71 -2.18 2.61
C GLY A 23 2.08 -3.49 2.12
N ALA A 24 2.71 -4.15 1.15
CA ALA A 24 2.14 -5.29 0.43
C ALA A 24 1.79 -6.48 1.34
N GLY A 25 2.50 -6.65 2.45
CA GLY A 25 2.20 -7.69 3.44
C GLY A 25 0.82 -7.56 4.10
N VAL A 26 0.15 -6.39 4.03
CA VAL A 26 -1.24 -6.24 4.50
C VAL A 26 -2.21 -7.02 3.63
N SER A 27 -1.91 -7.19 2.35
CA SER A 27 -2.80 -7.82 1.36
C SER A 27 -2.50 -9.30 1.12
N THR A 28 -1.47 -9.87 1.76
CA THR A 28 -1.12 -11.29 1.59
C THR A 28 -2.23 -12.22 2.08
N GLU A 29 -2.90 -11.88 3.19
CA GLU A 29 -4.06 -12.62 3.69
C GLU A 29 -5.32 -12.44 2.82
N SER A 30 -5.29 -11.53 1.84
CA SER A 30 -6.28 -11.43 0.78
C SER A 30 -5.95 -12.29 -0.45
N GLY A 31 -4.76 -12.93 -0.48
CA GLY A 31 -4.27 -13.73 -1.59
C GLY A 31 -3.40 -12.96 -2.60
N ILE A 32 -3.14 -11.67 -2.38
CA ILE A 32 -2.23 -10.88 -3.23
C ILE A 32 -0.80 -11.14 -2.74
N PRO A 33 0.09 -11.71 -3.57
CA PRO A 33 1.48 -11.91 -3.18
C PRO A 33 2.17 -10.56 -2.95
N ASP A 34 3.01 -10.48 -1.94
CA ASP A 34 3.89 -9.33 -1.78
C ASP A 34 5.06 -9.38 -2.79
N PHE A 35 5.94 -8.39 -2.74
CA PHE A 35 7.04 -8.30 -3.70
C PHE A 35 8.27 -9.10 -3.29
N ARG A 36 8.58 -9.24 -2.00
CA ARG A 36 9.89 -9.63 -1.48
C ARG A 36 9.93 -10.90 -0.65
N SER A 37 8.80 -11.40 -0.15
CA SER A 37 8.77 -12.67 0.56
C SER A 37 9.22 -13.83 -0.34
N THR A 38 9.47 -14.99 0.24
CA THR A 38 9.91 -16.18 -0.50
C THR A 38 8.99 -16.52 -1.68
N ASP A 39 7.68 -16.29 -1.52
CA ASP A 39 6.66 -16.50 -2.56
C ASP A 39 6.31 -15.21 -3.31
N GLY A 40 7.05 -14.13 -3.06
CA GLY A 40 6.81 -12.80 -3.60
C GLY A 40 7.11 -12.68 -5.09
N LEU A 41 6.65 -11.57 -5.66
CA LEU A 41 6.77 -11.31 -7.09
C LEU A 41 8.24 -11.32 -7.58
N TYR A 42 9.17 -10.84 -6.76
CA TYR A 42 10.60 -10.77 -7.13
C TYR A 42 11.31 -12.11 -7.19
N HIS A 43 10.73 -13.17 -6.61
CA HIS A 43 11.27 -14.51 -6.69
C HIS A 43 10.71 -15.34 -7.87
N GLN A 44 9.76 -14.78 -8.63
CA GLN A 44 9.24 -15.42 -9.84
C GLN A 44 10.19 -15.18 -11.02
N LYS A 45 10.21 -16.12 -11.97
CA LYS A 45 11.04 -16.02 -13.18
C LYS A 45 10.36 -15.19 -14.25
N PHE A 46 11.00 -14.09 -14.64
CA PHE A 46 10.63 -13.23 -15.76
C PHE A 46 11.85 -12.98 -16.65
N ASP A 47 11.64 -12.49 -17.88
CA ASP A 47 12.75 -12.14 -18.80
C ASP A 47 13.55 -10.92 -18.28
N TYR A 48 12.89 -10.06 -17.47
CA TYR A 48 13.51 -8.90 -16.81
C TYR A 48 13.11 -8.88 -15.33
N PRO A 49 13.94 -8.32 -14.44
CA PRO A 49 13.56 -8.13 -13.05
C PRO A 49 12.27 -7.28 -12.93
N PRO A 50 11.34 -7.60 -12.02
CA PRO A 50 10.11 -6.83 -11.84
C PRO A 50 10.32 -5.34 -11.61
N GLU A 51 11.38 -4.95 -10.88
CA GLU A 51 11.74 -3.54 -10.69
C GLU A 51 12.10 -2.86 -12.02
N THR A 52 12.74 -3.57 -12.93
CA THR A 52 13.04 -3.05 -14.27
C THR A 52 11.75 -2.89 -15.07
N ILE A 53 10.89 -3.92 -15.08
CA ILE A 53 9.60 -3.88 -15.80
C ILE A 53 8.72 -2.73 -15.31
N LEU A 54 8.69 -2.51 -13.98
CA LEU A 54 7.90 -1.48 -13.33
C LEU A 54 8.62 -0.12 -13.23
N SER A 55 9.62 0.14 -14.09
CA SER A 55 10.29 1.44 -14.15
C SER A 55 9.69 2.35 -15.23
N HIS A 56 9.83 3.67 -15.01
CA HIS A 56 9.45 4.69 -15.99
C HIS A 56 10.13 4.44 -17.35
N THR A 57 11.45 4.24 -17.34
CA THR A 57 12.21 3.97 -18.57
C THR A 57 11.67 2.77 -19.33
N PHE A 58 11.41 1.66 -18.66
CA PHE A 58 10.91 0.45 -19.30
C PHE A 58 9.49 0.63 -19.86
N PHE A 59 8.61 1.31 -19.12
CA PHE A 59 7.26 1.63 -19.58
C PHE A 59 7.26 2.37 -20.93
N TYR A 60 8.22 3.27 -21.16
CA TYR A 60 8.32 4.02 -22.40
C TYR A 60 9.01 3.26 -23.52
N GLN A 61 10.03 2.46 -23.19
CA GLN A 61 10.82 1.70 -24.17
C GLN A 61 10.16 0.38 -24.60
N HIS A 62 9.47 -0.30 -23.66
CA HIS A 62 8.88 -1.62 -23.88
C HIS A 62 7.40 -1.68 -23.42
N PRO A 63 6.53 -0.78 -23.93
CA PRO A 63 5.16 -0.64 -23.43
C PRO A 63 4.32 -1.91 -23.58
N GLU A 64 4.51 -2.69 -24.66
CA GLU A 64 3.77 -3.94 -24.86
C GLU A 64 4.10 -4.98 -23.79
N TYR A 65 5.39 -5.13 -23.47
CA TYR A 65 5.83 -6.03 -22.39
C TYR A 65 5.35 -5.56 -21.03
N PHE A 66 5.46 -4.25 -20.75
CA PHE A 66 4.94 -3.65 -19.53
C PHE A 66 3.45 -3.97 -19.34
N PHE A 67 2.60 -3.73 -20.35
CA PHE A 67 1.17 -3.96 -20.20
C PHE A 67 0.78 -5.43 -20.15
N LYS A 68 1.54 -6.33 -20.78
CA LYS A 68 1.38 -7.77 -20.60
C LYS A 68 1.61 -8.15 -19.14
N PHE A 69 2.76 -7.78 -18.59
CA PHE A 69 3.11 -8.01 -17.18
C PHE A 69 2.12 -7.35 -16.22
N TYR A 70 1.74 -6.10 -16.48
CA TYR A 70 0.83 -5.34 -15.65
C TYR A 70 -0.55 -6.00 -15.53
N ARG A 71 -1.11 -6.49 -16.63
CA ARG A 71 -2.38 -7.24 -16.64
C ARG A 71 -2.29 -8.55 -15.87
N GLU A 72 -1.20 -9.26 -16.02
CA GLU A 72 -1.04 -10.59 -15.42
C GLU A 72 -0.75 -10.52 -13.92
N LYS A 73 -0.06 -9.47 -13.46
CA LYS A 73 0.52 -9.42 -12.11
C LYS A 73 0.07 -8.25 -11.25
N MET A 74 -0.35 -7.14 -11.85
CA MET A 74 -0.55 -5.88 -11.13
C MET A 74 -2.02 -5.45 -11.01
N LEU A 75 -2.97 -6.20 -11.60
CA LEU A 75 -4.40 -5.88 -11.54
C LEU A 75 -5.18 -6.81 -10.59
N PRO A 76 -5.20 -6.54 -9.27
CA PRO A 76 -5.85 -7.40 -8.27
C PRO A 76 -7.36 -7.12 -8.15
N LEU A 77 -8.10 -7.08 -9.26
CA LEU A 77 -9.49 -6.61 -9.30
C LEU A 77 -10.48 -7.55 -8.57
N ASP A 78 -10.18 -8.85 -8.54
CA ASP A 78 -11.08 -9.87 -7.98
C ASP A 78 -10.86 -10.13 -6.49
N TYR A 79 -9.77 -9.60 -5.92
CA TYR A 79 -9.44 -9.83 -4.51
C TYR A 79 -10.34 -9.05 -3.56
N GLN A 80 -10.49 -9.60 -2.34
CA GLN A 80 -11.36 -9.04 -1.32
C GLN A 80 -10.53 -8.58 -0.11
N PRO A 81 -11.01 -7.51 0.60
CA PRO A 81 -10.39 -7.10 1.84
C PRO A 81 -10.38 -8.22 2.88
N ASN A 82 -9.25 -8.38 3.56
CA ASN A 82 -9.10 -9.31 4.69
C ASN A 82 -9.46 -8.62 6.03
N GLU A 83 -9.31 -9.36 7.13
CA GLU A 83 -9.66 -8.87 8.47
C GLU A 83 -8.87 -7.63 8.89
N ALA A 84 -7.61 -7.46 8.43
CA ALA A 84 -6.85 -6.25 8.70
C ALA A 84 -7.51 -5.02 8.07
N HIS A 85 -7.86 -5.08 6.78
CA HIS A 85 -8.54 -3.99 6.09
C HIS A 85 -9.89 -3.65 6.75
N LYS A 86 -10.69 -4.67 7.08
CA LYS A 86 -12.01 -4.49 7.72
C LYS A 86 -11.88 -3.85 9.09
N LYS A 87 -10.90 -4.29 9.90
CA LYS A 87 -10.66 -3.71 11.22
C LYS A 87 -10.23 -2.26 11.15
N LEU A 88 -9.32 -1.92 10.24
CA LEU A 88 -8.89 -0.53 10.03
C LEU A 88 -10.08 0.36 9.61
N ALA A 89 -10.93 -0.12 8.71
CA ALA A 89 -12.15 0.61 8.34
C ALA A 89 -13.11 0.78 9.53
N ALA A 90 -13.28 -0.24 10.37
CA ALA A 90 -14.09 -0.15 11.58
C ALA A 90 -13.53 0.86 12.59
N LEU A 91 -12.21 0.91 12.78
CA LEU A 91 -11.56 1.90 13.64
C LEU A 91 -11.73 3.33 13.10
N GLU A 92 -11.68 3.52 11.79
CA GLU A 92 -11.97 4.83 11.16
C GLU A 92 -13.43 5.23 11.38
N GLN A 93 -14.37 4.31 11.20
CA GLN A 93 -15.79 4.56 11.46
C GLN A 93 -16.09 4.89 12.94
N ALA A 94 -15.35 4.28 13.86
CA ALA A 94 -15.42 4.57 15.28
C ALA A 94 -14.72 5.88 15.69
N GLY A 95 -14.12 6.61 14.76
CA GLY A 95 -13.40 7.86 15.03
C GLY A 95 -12.02 7.67 15.69
N LYS A 96 -11.49 6.45 15.75
CA LYS A 96 -10.21 6.12 16.36
C LYS A 96 -9.05 6.24 15.37
N LEU A 97 -9.23 5.77 14.14
CA LEU A 97 -8.23 5.83 13.09
C LEU A 97 -8.42 7.11 12.26
N ARG A 98 -7.42 8.00 12.32
CA ARG A 98 -7.43 9.26 11.58
C ARG A 98 -7.16 9.06 10.10
N ALA A 99 -6.20 8.21 9.76
CA ALA A 99 -5.79 7.98 8.37
C ALA A 99 -5.06 6.64 8.18
N ILE A 100 -5.10 6.17 6.96
CA ILE A 100 -4.25 5.10 6.45
C ILE A 100 -3.25 5.71 5.47
N VAL A 101 -1.96 5.40 5.64
CA VAL A 101 -0.89 5.68 4.69
C VAL A 101 -0.47 4.34 4.10
N THR A 102 -0.66 4.15 2.82
CA THR A 102 -0.38 2.86 2.18
C THR A 102 0.59 2.97 1.01
N GLN A 103 1.46 1.98 0.88
CA GLN A 103 2.30 1.76 -0.28
C GLN A 103 1.57 0.92 -1.35
N ASN A 104 0.42 0.31 -0.99
CA ASN A 104 -0.34 -0.55 -1.87
C ASN A 104 -1.13 0.24 -2.90
N ILE A 105 -1.27 -0.36 -4.08
CA ILE A 105 -2.02 0.17 -5.22
C ILE A 105 -3.32 -0.60 -5.46
N ASP A 106 -3.64 -1.57 -4.60
CA ASP A 106 -4.70 -2.58 -4.77
C ASP A 106 -6.11 -2.10 -4.44
N GLY A 107 -6.26 -0.94 -3.78
CA GLY A 107 -7.54 -0.35 -3.40
C GLY A 107 -8.32 -1.12 -2.33
N LEU A 108 -7.72 -2.11 -1.66
CA LEU A 108 -8.45 -2.95 -0.69
C LEU A 108 -8.85 -2.19 0.57
N HIS A 109 -8.12 -1.14 0.98
CA HIS A 109 -8.53 -0.27 2.08
C HIS A 109 -9.85 0.45 1.76
N GLN A 110 -9.96 1.04 0.57
CA GLN A 110 -11.19 1.71 0.13
C GLN A 110 -12.33 0.71 -0.05
N LYS A 111 -12.04 -0.47 -0.60
CA LYS A 111 -13.02 -1.56 -0.76
C LYS A 111 -13.54 -2.08 0.58
N ALA A 112 -12.73 -2.00 1.64
CA ALA A 112 -13.14 -2.30 3.02
C ALA A 112 -14.01 -1.20 3.67
N GLY A 113 -14.05 0.00 3.08
CA GLY A 113 -14.83 1.13 3.56
C GLY A 113 -14.01 2.29 4.16
N SER A 114 -12.67 2.20 4.17
CA SER A 114 -11.81 3.31 4.59
C SER A 114 -11.89 4.47 3.61
N LYS A 115 -11.95 5.69 4.14
CA LYS A 115 -12.16 6.93 3.35
C LYS A 115 -10.90 7.80 3.29
N ARG A 116 -10.16 7.89 4.38
CA ARG A 116 -8.95 8.72 4.46
C ARG A 116 -7.71 7.85 4.23
N VAL A 117 -7.42 7.59 2.96
CA VAL A 117 -6.31 6.74 2.52
C VAL A 117 -5.34 7.55 1.67
N TYR A 118 -4.10 7.68 2.15
CA TYR A 118 -2.99 8.27 1.40
C TYR A 118 -2.27 7.17 0.63
N GLU A 119 -2.54 7.08 -0.67
CA GLU A 119 -1.95 6.08 -1.58
C GLU A 119 -0.61 6.61 -2.12
N LEU A 120 0.49 6.32 -1.42
CA LEU A 120 1.82 6.84 -1.75
C LEU A 120 2.30 6.47 -3.15
N HIS A 121 1.88 5.31 -3.65
CA HIS A 121 2.27 4.80 -4.97
C HIS A 121 1.12 4.81 -5.97
N GLY A 122 0.07 5.61 -5.72
CA GLY A 122 -1.09 5.69 -6.59
C GLY A 122 -2.03 4.50 -6.49
N SER A 123 -2.77 4.21 -7.58
CA SER A 123 -3.78 3.16 -7.59
C SER A 123 -4.01 2.56 -8.97
N VAL A 124 -4.21 1.26 -9.05
CA VAL A 124 -4.60 0.56 -10.29
C VAL A 124 -6.01 0.95 -10.77
N TYR A 125 -6.83 1.51 -9.88
CA TYR A 125 -8.20 1.93 -10.19
C TYR A 125 -8.29 3.24 -10.95
N ARG A 126 -7.19 3.98 -11.08
CA ARG A 126 -7.12 5.22 -11.84
C ARG A 126 -6.14 5.07 -13.00
N ASN A 127 -6.58 5.39 -14.20
CA ASN A 127 -5.75 5.33 -15.39
C ASN A 127 -6.08 6.55 -16.24
N TYR A 128 -5.07 7.22 -16.80
CA TYR A 128 -5.27 8.48 -17.52
C TYR A 128 -4.57 8.48 -18.87
N CYS A 129 -5.22 9.11 -19.84
CA CYS A 129 -4.60 9.38 -21.12
C CYS A 129 -3.49 10.43 -20.96
N GLU A 130 -2.26 10.11 -21.37
CA GLU A 130 -1.12 11.03 -21.29
C GLU A 130 -1.29 12.27 -22.18
N LYS A 131 -2.14 12.21 -23.22
CA LYS A 131 -2.36 13.33 -24.15
C LYS A 131 -3.48 14.27 -23.72
N CYS A 132 -4.62 13.76 -23.27
CA CYS A 132 -5.81 14.57 -22.99
C CYS A 132 -6.35 14.45 -21.56
N GLY A 133 -5.69 13.70 -20.67
CA GLY A 133 -6.10 13.54 -19.28
C GLY A 133 -7.37 12.73 -19.04
N LYS A 134 -8.00 12.17 -20.10
CA LYS A 134 -9.23 11.41 -19.93
C LYS A 134 -9.02 10.20 -19.04
N PHE A 135 -9.90 10.03 -18.06
CA PHE A 135 -9.92 8.91 -17.12
C PHE A 135 -10.41 7.62 -17.79
N TYR A 136 -9.85 6.49 -17.35
CA TYR A 136 -10.26 5.13 -17.71
C TYR A 136 -10.26 4.22 -16.48
N PRO A 137 -11.30 3.37 -16.29
CA PRO A 137 -11.34 2.41 -15.20
C PRO A 137 -10.36 1.25 -15.44
N PRO A 138 -10.03 0.46 -14.41
CA PRO A 138 -9.06 -0.64 -14.54
C PRO A 138 -9.50 -1.74 -15.50
N GLU A 139 -10.81 -1.97 -15.67
CA GLU A 139 -11.36 -2.92 -16.62
C GLU A 139 -10.95 -2.59 -18.06
N TYR A 140 -10.86 -1.30 -18.39
CA TYR A 140 -10.39 -0.88 -19.70
C TYR A 140 -8.95 -1.33 -20.00
N ILE A 141 -8.08 -1.28 -18.97
CA ILE A 141 -6.71 -1.78 -19.10
C ILE A 141 -6.69 -3.30 -19.20
N ARG A 142 -7.49 -3.98 -18.35
CA ARG A 142 -7.60 -5.44 -18.34
C ARG A 142 -8.04 -5.99 -19.70
N ASP A 143 -9.08 -5.38 -20.27
CA ASP A 143 -9.78 -5.90 -21.47
C ASP A 143 -9.14 -5.42 -22.79
N SER A 144 -8.19 -4.47 -22.74
CA SER A 144 -7.48 -3.99 -23.91
C SER A 144 -6.40 -4.96 -24.37
N ALA A 145 -6.18 -5.06 -25.70
CA ALA A 145 -5.04 -5.75 -26.28
C ALA A 145 -3.85 -4.80 -26.47
N GLY A 146 -2.62 -5.32 -26.30
CA GLY A 146 -1.39 -4.55 -26.51
C GLY A 146 -1.31 -3.32 -25.58
N VAL A 147 -0.91 -2.18 -26.12
CA VAL A 147 -0.81 -0.92 -25.40
C VAL A 147 -2.16 -0.19 -25.40
N PRO A 148 -2.80 0.05 -24.24
CA PRO A 148 -4.09 0.73 -24.16
C PRO A 148 -4.03 2.14 -24.75
N ARG A 149 -5.01 2.46 -25.62
CA ARG A 149 -5.11 3.74 -26.31
C ARG A 149 -6.40 4.47 -26.01
N CYS A 150 -6.29 5.77 -25.84
CA CYS A 150 -7.43 6.67 -25.74
C CYS A 150 -8.05 6.92 -27.11
N THR A 151 -9.31 7.33 -27.15
CA THR A 151 -10.00 7.78 -28.38
C THR A 151 -9.29 8.94 -29.09
N CYS A 152 -8.46 9.72 -28.40
CA CYS A 152 -7.63 10.77 -28.99
C CYS A 152 -6.29 10.25 -29.57
N GLY A 153 -6.04 8.94 -29.54
CA GLY A 153 -4.80 8.28 -29.97
C GLY A 153 -3.68 8.27 -28.93
N GLY A 154 -3.84 8.98 -27.80
CA GLY A 154 -2.85 9.00 -26.71
C GLY A 154 -2.77 7.65 -25.99
N ARG A 155 -1.59 7.32 -25.44
CA ARG A 155 -1.41 6.15 -24.59
C ARG A 155 -2.08 6.40 -23.25
N ILE A 156 -2.63 5.35 -22.62
CA ILE A 156 -3.19 5.41 -21.27
C ILE A 156 -2.12 4.90 -20.32
N LYS A 157 -1.77 5.71 -19.31
CA LYS A 157 -0.85 5.32 -18.22
C LYS A 157 -1.68 5.04 -16.96
N PRO A 158 -1.44 3.90 -16.26
CA PRO A 158 -1.95 3.70 -14.92
C PRO A 158 -1.42 4.80 -13.97
N ASP A 159 -2.27 5.27 -13.07
CA ASP A 159 -1.90 6.20 -12.00
C ASP A 159 -1.18 5.46 -10.87
N VAL A 160 -0.11 4.77 -11.25
CA VAL A 160 0.79 4.04 -10.37
C VAL A 160 2.17 4.67 -10.52
N VAL A 161 2.79 4.98 -9.38
CA VAL A 161 4.15 5.50 -9.33
C VAL A 161 5.11 4.36 -9.67
N LEU A 162 5.76 4.48 -10.81
CA LEU A 162 6.79 3.54 -11.24
C LEU A 162 8.15 3.87 -10.59
N TYR A 163 9.06 2.89 -10.56
CA TYR A 163 10.45 3.20 -10.24
C TYR A 163 10.95 4.33 -11.15
N GLU A 164 11.84 5.19 -10.65
CA GLU A 164 12.33 6.41 -11.29
C GLU A 164 11.32 7.58 -11.29
N GLU A 165 10.06 7.38 -10.87
CA GLU A 165 9.08 8.45 -10.74
C GLU A 165 9.04 9.01 -9.31
N SER A 166 8.69 10.29 -9.21
CA SER A 166 8.47 10.94 -7.91
C SER A 166 7.09 10.63 -7.36
N LEU A 167 6.97 10.53 -6.05
CA LEU A 167 5.68 10.45 -5.37
C LEU A 167 4.94 11.79 -5.50
N ASP A 168 3.60 11.74 -5.43
CA ASP A 168 2.77 12.95 -5.39
C ASP A 168 3.04 13.76 -4.12
N GLN A 169 3.42 15.03 -4.30
CA GLN A 169 3.79 15.92 -3.20
C GLN A 169 2.63 16.17 -2.24
N THR A 170 1.40 16.29 -2.74
CA THR A 170 0.21 16.53 -1.93
C THR A 170 -0.09 15.32 -1.05
N VAL A 171 0.05 14.11 -1.61
CA VAL A 171 -0.12 12.86 -0.86
C VAL A 171 0.95 12.71 0.22
N ILE A 172 2.23 13.00 -0.09
CA ILE A 172 3.32 12.98 0.88
C ILE A 172 3.07 13.96 2.02
N GLU A 173 2.73 15.21 1.72
CA GLU A 173 2.48 16.23 2.74
C GLU A 173 1.33 15.85 3.68
N GLY A 174 0.25 15.31 3.12
CA GLY A 174 -0.87 14.80 3.90
C GLY A 174 -0.49 13.63 4.81
N ALA A 175 0.26 12.67 4.26
CA ALA A 175 0.76 11.51 4.99
C ALA A 175 1.73 11.89 6.12
N VAL A 176 2.70 12.78 5.82
CA VAL A 176 3.67 13.28 6.82
C VAL A 176 2.96 13.99 7.95
N ARG A 177 1.99 14.86 7.65
CA ARG A 177 1.21 15.57 8.67
C ARG A 177 0.43 14.58 9.53
N ALA A 178 -0.26 13.62 8.93
CA ALA A 178 -0.99 12.61 9.68
C ALA A 178 -0.07 11.80 10.61
N ILE A 179 1.09 11.35 10.12
CA ILE A 179 2.07 10.59 10.92
C ILE A 179 2.67 11.44 12.04
N ALA A 180 3.01 12.71 11.76
CA ALA A 180 3.65 13.59 12.75
C ALA A 180 2.74 13.93 13.93
N ASP A 181 1.44 13.99 13.67
CA ASP A 181 0.43 14.36 14.68
C ASP A 181 -0.14 13.12 15.39
N ALA A 182 0.14 11.90 14.93
CA ALA A 182 -0.45 10.68 15.49
C ALA A 182 -0.02 10.43 16.95
N GLU A 183 -0.96 10.04 17.81
CA GLU A 183 -0.66 9.52 19.14
C GLU A 183 -0.15 8.08 19.09
N VAL A 184 -0.78 7.26 18.25
CA VAL A 184 -0.39 5.87 18.00
C VAL A 184 -0.09 5.68 16.52
N LEU A 185 1.11 5.21 16.21
CA LEU A 185 1.46 4.81 14.84
C LEU A 185 1.55 3.28 14.78
N ILE A 186 0.67 2.69 13.98
CA ILE A 186 0.69 1.24 13.70
C ILE A 186 1.30 1.05 12.31
N VAL A 187 2.40 0.33 12.25
CA VAL A 187 3.09 -0.02 11.00
C VAL A 187 2.93 -1.51 10.75
N GLY A 188 2.43 -1.89 9.57
CA GLY A 188 2.16 -3.29 9.30
C GLY A 188 2.42 -3.73 7.87
N GLY A 189 2.83 -4.99 7.71
CA GLY A 189 2.98 -5.63 6.40
C GLY A 189 3.97 -4.94 5.45
N THR A 190 5.07 -4.40 5.98
CA THR A 190 6.07 -3.70 5.17
C THR A 190 7.49 -3.97 5.67
N SER A 191 8.43 -4.20 4.75
CA SER A 191 9.85 -4.35 5.07
C SER A 191 10.53 -3.04 5.47
N LEU A 192 9.89 -1.88 5.21
CA LEU A 192 10.45 -0.54 5.43
C LEU A 192 11.79 -0.29 4.71
N THR A 193 11.94 -0.87 3.52
CA THR A 193 13.15 -0.74 2.69
C THR A 193 12.93 0.05 1.40
N VAL A 194 11.68 0.38 1.04
CA VAL A 194 11.34 1.15 -0.17
C VAL A 194 11.29 2.63 0.14
N TYR A 195 12.28 3.36 -0.33
CA TYR A 195 12.35 4.81 -0.19
C TYR A 195 11.75 5.52 -1.43
N PRO A 196 11.15 6.71 -1.25
CA PRO A 196 11.12 7.54 -0.02
C PRO A 196 10.02 7.13 0.98
N ALA A 197 9.08 6.25 0.63
CA ALA A 197 7.93 5.91 1.46
C ALA A 197 8.31 5.43 2.87
N ALA A 198 9.28 4.52 3.00
CA ALA A 198 9.77 4.04 4.30
C ALA A 198 10.30 5.16 5.21
N GLY A 199 10.83 6.22 4.62
CA GLY A 199 11.36 7.38 5.36
C GLY A 199 10.29 8.21 6.07
N LEU A 200 9.01 8.08 5.70
CA LEU A 200 7.93 8.86 6.30
C LEU A 200 7.70 8.53 7.77
N ILE A 201 8.05 7.33 8.23
CA ILE A 201 7.92 6.92 9.63
C ILE A 201 8.79 7.80 10.56
N ARG A 202 9.88 8.38 10.06
CA ARG A 202 10.76 9.29 10.83
C ARG A 202 10.07 10.57 11.30
N TYR A 203 8.94 10.93 10.70
CA TYR A 203 8.16 12.09 11.11
C TYR A 203 7.28 11.81 12.33
N TYR A 204 7.12 10.56 12.74
CA TYR A 204 6.40 10.22 13.97
C TYR A 204 7.12 10.77 15.20
N ARG A 205 6.36 11.45 16.04
CA ARG A 205 6.86 12.16 17.23
C ARG A 205 6.34 11.57 18.55
N GLY A 206 5.44 10.61 18.47
CA GLY A 206 4.85 9.95 19.63
C GLY A 206 5.75 8.87 20.24
N ASN A 207 5.22 8.20 21.22
CA ASN A 207 5.89 7.13 21.99
C ASN A 207 5.10 5.82 22.01
N LYS A 208 4.18 5.63 21.05
CA LYS A 208 3.36 4.43 20.90
C LYS A 208 3.49 3.89 19.47
N LEU A 209 4.72 3.49 19.08
CA LEU A 209 5.01 2.87 17.80
C LEU A 209 4.78 1.36 17.89
N VAL A 210 3.90 0.85 17.04
CA VAL A 210 3.56 -0.58 16.93
C VAL A 210 4.04 -1.11 15.60
N LEU A 211 4.80 -2.19 15.59
CA LEU A 211 5.17 -2.92 14.38
C LEU A 211 4.43 -4.27 14.33
N ILE A 212 3.73 -4.52 13.23
CA ILE A 212 3.08 -5.81 12.93
C ILE A 212 3.68 -6.32 11.62
N ASN A 213 4.78 -7.04 11.70
CA ASN A 213 5.47 -7.54 10.53
C ASN A 213 6.14 -8.87 10.84
N ARG A 214 6.01 -9.86 9.96
CA ARG A 214 6.58 -11.21 10.15
C ARG A 214 8.08 -11.17 10.29
N ASP A 215 8.73 -10.48 9.37
CA ASP A 215 10.19 -10.36 9.32
C ASP A 215 10.65 -9.11 10.09
N GLU A 216 11.94 -9.10 10.47
CA GLU A 216 12.56 -7.94 11.11
C GLU A 216 12.61 -6.74 10.16
N THR A 217 12.56 -5.56 10.74
CA THR A 217 12.63 -4.28 10.02
C THR A 217 13.70 -3.38 10.62
N PRO A 218 14.23 -2.40 9.86
CA PRO A 218 15.18 -1.41 10.39
C PRO A 218 14.64 -0.57 11.56
N TYR A 219 13.32 -0.64 11.83
CA TYR A 219 12.66 0.14 12.87
C TYR A 219 12.32 -0.66 14.13
N ASP A 220 12.68 -1.93 14.21
CA ASP A 220 12.37 -2.80 15.34
C ASP A 220 12.90 -2.23 16.67
N THR A 221 14.10 -1.64 16.65
CA THR A 221 14.72 -1.04 17.85
C THR A 221 14.00 0.22 18.35
N TYR A 222 13.15 0.84 17.53
CA TYR A 222 12.38 2.04 17.87
C TYR A 222 10.95 1.71 18.29
N ALA A 223 10.48 0.48 18.00
CA ALA A 223 9.11 0.09 18.29
C ALA A 223 8.89 -0.18 19.77
N ASN A 224 7.73 0.25 20.26
CA ASN A 224 7.30 -0.02 21.63
C ASN A 224 6.58 -1.37 21.74
N LEU A 225 5.90 -1.80 20.68
CA LEU A 225 5.28 -3.12 20.56
C LEU A 225 5.63 -3.74 19.21
N ILE A 226 5.98 -5.02 19.21
CA ILE A 226 6.27 -5.80 18.00
C ILE A 226 5.45 -7.07 18.00
N PHE A 227 4.77 -7.32 16.88
CA PHE A 227 4.03 -8.54 16.61
C PHE A 227 4.59 -9.22 15.35
N ARG A 228 4.88 -10.52 15.45
CA ARG A 228 5.36 -11.35 14.32
C ARG A 228 4.28 -12.25 13.73
N ASP A 229 3.08 -12.17 14.29
CA ASP A 229 1.90 -12.87 13.78
C ASP A 229 1.34 -12.20 12.51
N PRO A 230 0.53 -12.93 11.70
CA PRO A 230 -0.21 -12.36 10.57
C PRO A 230 -1.01 -11.12 11.00
N ILE A 231 -1.00 -10.08 10.16
CA ILE A 231 -1.58 -8.78 10.52
C ILE A 231 -3.08 -8.85 10.76
N GLY A 232 -3.81 -9.65 9.97
CA GLY A 232 -5.25 -9.85 10.16
C GLY A 232 -5.56 -10.53 11.49
N LYS A 233 -4.70 -11.47 11.94
CA LYS A 233 -4.84 -12.12 13.24
C LYS A 233 -4.63 -11.10 14.39
N VAL A 234 -3.60 -10.25 14.29
CA VAL A 234 -3.30 -9.24 15.33
C VAL A 234 -4.40 -8.20 15.40
N LEU A 235 -4.76 -7.60 14.26
CA LEU A 235 -5.80 -6.57 14.21
C LEU A 235 -7.19 -7.13 14.50
N GLY A 236 -7.49 -8.36 14.11
CA GLY A 236 -8.75 -9.03 14.44
C GLY A 236 -8.93 -9.35 15.92
N ALA A 237 -7.85 -9.38 16.69
CA ALA A 237 -7.87 -9.66 18.14
C ALA A 237 -8.11 -8.41 19.00
N ILE A 238 -8.17 -7.19 18.43
CA ILE A 238 -8.33 -5.92 19.13
C ILE A 238 -9.70 -5.29 18.95
#